data_7329aa07e62597728c3e95f4740970dd
#
_entry.id   7329aa07e62597728c3e95f4740970dd
#
_cell.length_a   1.000
_cell.length_b   1.000
_cell.length_c   1.000
_cell.angle_alpha   90.00
_cell.angle_beta   90.00
_cell.angle_gamma   90.00
#
_symmetry.space_group_name_H-M   'P 1'
#
loop_
_entity.id
_entity.type
_entity.pdbx_description
1 polymer ?
#
loop_
_entity_poly.entity_id
_entity_poly.type
_entity_poly.pdbx_seq_one_letter_code
_entity_poly.pdbx_strand_id
1 'polypeptide(L)'
;MIFSKLNVARNLILFACLLCLSRSSNAQVSFISGELKMSINKQGSITELSNSLTSKNYLSLDTLSPLITLVSNDIRYKPASMAYDKIQKKITLAYPTTGVSIDVRVSSKNTHLVLEIIRAAPESKIDAIVWGPIPNTISKTIGEIIGVVRDGEVSLGIQVLNIKTLGGDYPTREGSTWARGIAAVPAKWGSTLQAYSINRDRDRFVDAWGGLYKNMPVKALKGETVVGSKIAVFSCKEALTFDRLEQIEIAENLPHPTVNGVWFKKSNLYGKSYMISSYGEKDIDEMIGYTKRAGLVSLYHEGPFKSWGNFVLNPEQFPNGRDGLKNCVDKAHAAGLYLGMHTLTNFINTNDPYVSPKPDNRLSLTGSSTLTKSINAEQNTIELASPEYFNDEQGNNLHTVKIGSELIRYKSVSSTAPYILLDCQRGAFGTVQSAHQAGEPVGKLFDHSYNVFFPNLDMQREVAKNITKLMNETGVDHLDLDGHEGALASGQGDYALELFAKDVYDQVKHDFIIGTSLSKTFYWHIGSYYNWGEPWYGGFKESMQQYRIDNQGLFDRNYMPHMLGWYLLAENTTLPEMEWMLARAAGYDAGFAMVARPAALRKNSQSNLLLDAIREWELARNGNAFSKTQQ
;
A
#
# COMPACT_ATOMS: atom_id res chain seq x y z
N MET A 1 75.54 40.00 -2.79
CA MET A 1 74.40 40.17 -1.85
C MET A 1 73.05 40.23 -2.55
N ILE A 2 72.93 39.96 -3.84
CA ILE A 2 71.64 40.00 -4.59
C ILE A 2 71.10 38.60 -4.82
N PHE A 3 71.91 37.55 -4.81
CA PHE A 3 71.44 36.16 -5.02
C PHE A 3 70.75 35.50 -3.80
N SER A 4 70.91 36.01 -2.57
CA SER A 4 70.32 35.45 -1.37
C SER A 4 68.85 35.91 -1.16
N LYS A 5 68.44 37.06 -1.68
CA LYS A 5 67.11 37.61 -1.56
C LYS A 5 66.11 36.98 -2.54
N LEU A 6 66.52 36.47 -3.70
CA LEU A 6 65.66 35.80 -4.67
C LEU A 6 65.23 34.40 -4.22
N ASN A 7 66.07 33.66 -3.50
CA ASN A 7 65.77 32.34 -3.00
C ASN A 7 64.81 32.35 -1.83
N VAL A 8 64.85 33.38 -0.98
CA VAL A 8 63.92 33.53 0.15
C VAL A 8 62.49 33.89 -0.34
N ALA A 9 62.38 34.79 -1.35
CA ALA A 9 61.13 35.17 -1.96
C ALA A 9 60.48 33.97 -2.72
N ARG A 10 61.26 33.16 -3.42
CA ARG A 10 60.76 31.97 -4.14
C ARG A 10 60.32 30.85 -3.20
N ASN A 11 60.98 30.65 -2.05
CA ASN A 11 60.56 29.70 -1.03
C ASN A 11 59.35 30.19 -0.24
N LEU A 12 59.17 31.49 0.00
CA LEU A 12 57.98 32.06 0.61
C LEU A 12 56.75 31.96 -0.33
N ILE A 13 56.93 32.15 -1.63
CA ILE A 13 55.84 31.99 -2.61
C ILE A 13 55.49 30.51 -2.77
N LEU A 14 56.43 29.57 -2.79
CA LEU A 14 56.16 28.14 -2.78
C LEU A 14 55.46 27.70 -1.48
N PHE A 15 55.84 28.24 -0.32
CA PHE A 15 55.21 27.92 0.97
C PHE A 15 53.83 28.56 1.08
N ALA A 16 53.60 29.76 0.54
CA ALA A 16 52.29 30.38 0.43
C ALA A 16 51.38 29.63 -0.57
N CYS A 17 51.89 29.14 -1.69
CA CYS A 17 51.14 28.28 -2.61
C CYS A 17 50.85 26.89 -2.02
N LEU A 18 51.79 26.28 -1.24
CA LEU A 18 51.51 25.03 -0.51
C LEU A 18 50.53 25.23 0.63
N LEU A 19 50.52 26.37 1.32
CA LEU A 19 49.53 26.73 2.35
C LEU A 19 48.17 27.06 1.73
N CYS A 20 48.09 27.57 0.52
CA CYS A 20 46.84 27.72 -0.23
C CYS A 20 46.33 26.38 -0.81
N LEU A 21 47.18 25.39 -1.03
CA LEU A 21 46.79 24.05 -1.47
C LEU A 21 46.42 23.13 -0.29
N SER A 22 46.73 23.47 0.96
CA SER A 22 46.40 22.67 2.15
C SER A 22 45.12 23.12 2.89
N ARG A 23 44.39 24.09 2.39
CA ARG A 23 42.98 24.25 2.74
C ARG A 23 42.15 23.26 1.91
N SER A 24 42.31 21.98 2.21
CA SER A 24 41.24 21.03 1.98
C SER A 24 40.06 21.49 2.82
N SER A 25 39.29 22.42 2.27
CA SER A 25 38.00 22.75 2.81
C SER A 25 37.25 21.42 3.00
N ASN A 26 36.83 21.11 4.22
CA ASN A 26 35.81 20.13 4.49
C ASN A 26 34.55 20.62 3.77
N ALA A 27 34.45 20.40 2.46
CA ALA A 27 33.37 20.88 1.64
C ALA A 27 32.16 20.01 1.94
N GLN A 28 31.51 20.34 3.05
CA GLN A 28 30.16 19.96 3.39
C GLN A 28 29.23 20.79 2.51
N VAL A 29 28.23 20.14 1.91
CA VAL A 29 27.19 20.81 1.13
C VAL A 29 25.94 20.87 1.99
N SER A 30 25.36 22.05 2.10
CA SER A 30 24.12 22.27 2.86
C SER A 30 22.99 22.70 1.94
N PHE A 31 21.82 22.17 2.18
CA PHE A 31 20.56 22.50 1.50
C PHE A 31 19.57 23.03 2.53
N ILE A 32 18.87 24.10 2.18
CA ILE A 32 17.83 24.70 3.01
C ILE A 32 16.52 24.67 2.22
N SER A 33 15.45 24.21 2.85
CA SER A 33 14.10 24.15 2.27
C SER A 33 13.06 24.33 3.38
N GLY A 34 12.37 25.45 3.37
CA GLY A 34 11.52 25.84 4.49
C GLY A 34 12.33 25.94 5.79
N GLU A 35 11.88 25.23 6.80
CA GLU A 35 12.56 25.18 8.10
C GLU A 35 13.65 24.10 8.19
N LEU A 36 13.77 23.23 7.16
CA LEU A 36 14.77 22.18 7.12
C LEU A 36 16.13 22.71 6.65
N LYS A 37 17.20 22.36 7.37
CA LYS A 37 18.57 22.40 6.89
C LYS A 37 19.15 20.98 6.92
N MET A 38 19.65 20.51 5.76
CA MET A 38 20.29 19.21 5.60
C MET A 38 21.69 19.40 5.05
N SER A 39 22.68 18.84 5.74
CA SER A 39 24.10 18.93 5.30
C SER A 39 24.66 17.54 5.04
N ILE A 40 25.48 17.41 3.98
CA ILE A 40 26.09 16.16 3.52
C ILE A 40 27.59 16.35 3.40
N ASN A 41 28.39 15.43 3.92
CA ASN A 41 29.84 15.46 3.85
C ASN A 41 30.39 14.85 2.55
N LYS A 42 31.72 14.93 2.37
CA LYS A 42 32.42 14.38 1.20
C LYS A 42 32.30 12.87 1.04
N GLN A 43 31.95 12.16 2.09
CA GLN A 43 31.72 10.71 2.06
C GLN A 43 30.27 10.35 1.69
N GLY A 44 29.40 11.36 1.44
CA GLY A 44 28.00 11.13 1.10
C GLY A 44 27.14 10.77 2.31
N SER A 45 27.58 11.09 3.52
CA SER A 45 26.80 10.93 4.75
C SER A 45 26.14 12.24 5.16
N ILE A 46 24.89 12.17 5.64
CA ILE A 46 24.19 13.28 6.25
C ILE A 46 24.88 13.57 7.59
N THR A 47 25.22 14.83 7.84
CA THR A 47 25.93 15.29 9.05
C THR A 47 25.12 16.29 9.86
N GLU A 48 24.05 16.82 9.29
CA GLU A 48 23.14 17.75 9.95
C GLU A 48 21.73 17.57 9.38
N LEU A 49 20.77 17.57 10.27
CA LEU A 49 19.34 17.56 9.96
C LEU A 49 18.65 18.48 10.99
N SER A 50 18.75 19.78 10.76
CA SER A 50 18.31 20.78 11.73
C SER A 50 17.04 21.49 11.28
N ASN A 51 16.30 22.00 12.27
CA ASN A 51 15.15 22.86 12.06
C ASN A 51 15.55 24.31 12.42
N SER A 52 15.31 25.25 11.51
CA SER A 52 15.71 26.65 11.66
C SER A 52 14.95 27.39 12.76
N LEU A 53 13.77 26.93 13.16
CA LEU A 53 12.96 27.54 14.22
C LEU A 53 13.52 27.23 15.60
N THR A 54 13.96 25.99 15.82
CA THR A 54 14.52 25.53 17.11
C THR A 54 16.03 25.64 17.16
N SER A 55 16.69 25.81 16.02
CA SER A 55 18.16 25.75 15.85
C SER A 55 18.76 24.41 16.33
N LYS A 56 17.93 23.39 16.56
CA LYS A 56 18.32 22.06 17.05
C LYS A 56 18.67 21.15 15.86
N ASN A 57 19.77 20.44 15.98
CA ASN A 57 20.10 19.34 15.09
C ASN A 57 19.43 18.06 15.61
N TYR A 58 18.54 17.50 14.80
CA TYR A 58 17.79 16.28 15.13
C TYR A 58 18.48 15.01 14.63
N LEU A 59 19.55 15.11 13.85
CA LEU A 59 20.33 13.95 13.42
C LEU A 59 20.95 13.26 14.65
N SER A 60 20.76 11.96 14.78
CA SER A 60 21.50 11.18 15.77
C SER A 60 22.92 10.92 15.26
N LEU A 61 23.90 11.11 16.13
CA LEU A 61 25.30 10.82 15.86
C LEU A 61 25.73 9.42 16.31
N ASP A 62 24.81 8.64 16.91
CA ASP A 62 25.10 7.31 17.44
C ASP A 62 25.26 6.25 16.35
N THR A 63 24.94 6.60 15.11
CA THR A 63 25.06 5.71 13.97
C THR A 63 25.31 6.48 12.68
N LEU A 64 25.72 5.77 11.63
CA LEU A 64 25.98 6.37 10.32
C LEU A 64 24.65 6.71 9.61
N SER A 65 24.65 7.83 8.90
CA SER A 65 23.53 8.31 8.10
C SER A 65 23.94 8.51 6.65
N PRO A 66 24.13 7.45 5.85
CA PRO A 66 24.39 7.60 4.43
C PRO A 66 23.20 8.27 3.74
N LEU A 67 23.44 9.11 2.71
CA LEU A 67 22.34 9.66 1.92
C LEU A 67 21.59 8.53 1.19
N ILE A 68 22.35 7.60 0.59
CA ILE A 68 21.83 6.39 -0.03
C ILE A 68 22.70 5.20 0.37
N THR A 69 22.07 4.14 0.84
CA THR A 69 22.67 2.81 0.95
C THR A 69 22.39 2.04 -0.33
N LEU A 70 23.44 1.59 -1.01
CA LEU A 70 23.33 0.69 -2.16
C LEU A 70 23.22 -0.75 -1.69
N VAL A 71 22.33 -1.53 -2.31
CA VAL A 71 22.26 -2.98 -2.17
C VAL A 71 22.74 -3.64 -3.46
N SER A 72 23.71 -4.54 -3.35
CA SER A 72 24.29 -5.29 -4.47
C SER A 72 24.66 -6.70 -4.01
N ASN A 73 24.13 -7.74 -4.63
CA ASN A 73 24.24 -9.15 -4.22
C ASN A 73 23.86 -9.33 -2.73
N ASP A 74 22.74 -8.74 -2.33
CA ASP A 74 22.21 -8.71 -0.96
C ASP A 74 23.15 -8.09 0.10
N ILE A 75 24.27 -7.48 -0.32
CA ILE A 75 25.19 -6.78 0.55
C ILE A 75 24.96 -5.27 0.49
N ARG A 76 24.97 -4.62 1.64
CA ARG A 76 24.76 -3.18 1.79
C ARG A 76 26.07 -2.41 1.75
N TYR A 77 26.12 -1.39 0.91
CA TYR A 77 27.26 -0.50 0.73
C TYR A 77 26.86 0.94 0.99
N LYS A 78 27.65 1.65 1.79
CA LYS A 78 27.57 3.11 1.92
C LYS A 78 28.47 3.78 0.87
N PRO A 79 28.17 5.02 0.45
CA PRO A 79 29.05 5.74 -0.46
C PRO A 79 30.42 6.00 0.19
N ALA A 80 31.46 5.98 -0.59
CA ALA A 80 32.83 6.31 -0.16
C ALA A 80 33.18 7.77 -0.45
N SER A 81 32.54 8.35 -1.48
CA SER A 81 32.74 9.76 -1.82
C SER A 81 31.48 10.39 -2.41
N MET A 82 31.40 11.72 -2.27
CA MET A 82 30.34 12.57 -2.82
C MET A 82 30.95 13.79 -3.50
N ALA A 83 30.49 14.11 -4.70
CA ALA A 83 30.71 15.36 -5.38
C ALA A 83 29.39 16.10 -5.60
N TYR A 84 29.41 17.43 -5.52
CA TYR A 84 28.24 18.27 -5.78
C TYR A 84 28.52 19.28 -6.90
N ASP A 85 27.74 19.18 -7.96
CA ASP A 85 27.72 20.16 -9.05
C ASP A 85 26.60 21.19 -8.74
N LYS A 86 27.04 22.44 -8.46
CA LYS A 86 26.12 23.54 -8.13
C LYS A 86 25.29 24.01 -9.34
N ILE A 87 25.83 23.89 -10.55
CA ILE A 87 25.15 24.36 -11.76
C ILE A 87 24.03 23.39 -12.11
N GLN A 88 24.33 22.09 -12.11
CA GLN A 88 23.36 21.03 -12.39
C GLN A 88 22.50 20.67 -11.20
N LYS A 89 22.79 21.20 -10.01
CA LYS A 89 22.16 20.84 -8.72
C LYS A 89 22.16 19.33 -8.51
N LYS A 90 23.32 18.70 -8.74
CA LYS A 90 23.47 17.25 -8.79
C LYS A 90 24.53 16.78 -7.80
N ILE A 91 24.16 15.80 -6.99
CA ILE A 91 25.08 15.02 -6.15
C ILE A 91 25.45 13.74 -6.93
N THR A 92 26.74 13.43 -6.98
CA THR A 92 27.24 12.14 -7.46
C THR A 92 27.84 11.37 -6.29
N LEU A 93 27.28 10.18 -6.01
CA LEU A 93 27.76 9.24 -4.99
C LEU A 93 28.56 8.12 -5.66
N ALA A 94 29.73 7.76 -5.11
CA ALA A 94 30.54 6.67 -5.63
C ALA A 94 30.66 5.52 -4.62
N TYR A 95 30.54 4.30 -5.15
CA TYR A 95 30.65 3.03 -4.42
C TYR A 95 31.77 2.17 -5.05
N PRO A 96 33.06 2.47 -4.78
CA PRO A 96 34.18 1.88 -5.49
C PRO A 96 34.27 0.36 -5.38
N THR A 97 33.85 -0.22 -4.26
CA THR A 97 33.83 -1.69 -4.06
C THR A 97 32.96 -2.41 -5.10
N THR A 98 31.85 -1.81 -5.50
CA THR A 98 30.96 -2.36 -6.52
C THR A 98 31.20 -1.77 -7.90
N GLY A 99 31.90 -0.63 -7.98
CA GLY A 99 32.06 0.18 -9.18
C GLY A 99 30.80 0.95 -9.59
N VAL A 100 29.81 1.05 -8.69
CA VAL A 100 28.55 1.77 -8.94
C VAL A 100 28.72 3.26 -8.65
N SER A 101 28.06 4.09 -9.47
CA SER A 101 27.89 5.53 -9.26
C SER A 101 26.41 5.89 -9.36
N ILE A 102 25.94 6.75 -8.45
CA ILE A 102 24.53 7.21 -8.41
C ILE A 102 24.54 8.74 -8.47
N ASP A 103 23.79 9.30 -9.44
CA ASP A 103 23.56 10.73 -9.56
C ASP A 103 22.18 11.07 -9.02
N VAL A 104 22.13 12.02 -8.08
CA VAL A 104 20.93 12.51 -7.41
C VAL A 104 20.71 13.97 -7.75
N ARG A 105 19.58 14.30 -8.35
CA ARG A 105 19.12 15.69 -8.51
C ARG A 105 18.61 16.19 -7.17
N VAL A 106 18.96 17.43 -6.83
CA VAL A 106 18.52 18.12 -5.61
C VAL A 106 17.68 19.33 -5.98
N SER A 107 16.48 19.43 -5.44
CA SER A 107 15.59 20.57 -5.65
C SER A 107 15.07 21.10 -4.31
N SER A 108 15.54 22.28 -3.91
CA SER A 108 15.02 22.97 -2.74
C SER A 108 13.72 23.69 -3.11
N LYS A 109 12.63 23.33 -2.46
CA LYS A 109 11.31 23.96 -2.55
C LYS A 109 11.06 24.84 -1.32
N ASN A 110 10.03 25.65 -1.32
CA ASN A 110 9.71 26.51 -0.18
C ASN A 110 9.36 25.73 1.10
N THR A 111 8.92 24.49 0.96
CA THR A 111 8.36 23.66 2.04
C THR A 111 9.14 22.38 2.31
N HIS A 112 9.91 21.88 1.34
CA HIS A 112 10.59 20.58 1.41
C HIS A 112 11.75 20.49 0.43
N LEU A 113 12.67 19.57 0.73
CA LEU A 113 13.80 19.23 -0.11
C LEU A 113 13.48 17.97 -0.92
N VAL A 114 13.56 18.05 -2.24
CA VAL A 114 13.36 16.90 -3.14
C VAL A 114 14.69 16.32 -3.56
N LEU A 115 14.79 14.99 -3.48
CA LEU A 115 15.93 14.19 -3.93
C LEU A 115 15.43 13.13 -4.91
N GLU A 116 16.05 13.07 -6.11
CA GLU A 116 15.64 12.17 -7.19
C GLU A 116 16.87 11.50 -7.81
N ILE A 117 16.86 10.17 -7.94
CA ILE A 117 17.90 9.44 -8.68
C ILE A 117 17.68 9.65 -10.17
N ILE A 118 18.62 10.32 -10.82
CA ILE A 118 18.56 10.60 -12.26
C ILE A 118 19.47 9.69 -13.08
N ARG A 119 20.42 9.00 -12.44
CA ARG A 119 21.30 8.01 -13.04
C ARG A 119 21.82 7.07 -11.95
N ALA A 120 21.92 5.79 -12.28
CA ALA A 120 22.57 4.77 -11.46
C ALA A 120 23.28 3.79 -12.40
N ALA A 121 24.58 3.58 -12.27
CA ALA A 121 25.33 2.77 -13.24
C ALA A 121 26.54 2.09 -12.60
N PRO A 122 26.86 0.86 -13.01
CA PRO A 122 26.08 0.00 -13.91
C PRO A 122 24.84 -0.61 -13.22
N GLU A 123 23.68 -0.56 -13.88
CA GLU A 123 22.40 -1.02 -13.32
C GLU A 123 22.39 -2.51 -12.96
N SER A 124 23.15 -3.33 -13.72
CA SER A 124 23.28 -4.78 -13.49
C SER A 124 23.86 -5.16 -12.13
N LYS A 125 24.53 -4.22 -11.46
CA LYS A 125 25.10 -4.41 -10.12
C LYS A 125 24.23 -3.82 -9.00
N ILE A 126 23.04 -3.39 -9.29
CA ILE A 126 22.13 -2.75 -8.34
C ILE A 126 20.95 -3.66 -8.12
N ASP A 127 20.76 -4.16 -6.89
CA ASP A 127 19.57 -4.87 -6.47
C ASP A 127 18.50 -3.88 -6.02
N ALA A 128 18.91 -2.96 -5.16
CA ALA A 128 18.05 -1.95 -4.59
C ALA A 128 18.89 -0.75 -4.11
N ILE A 129 18.19 0.31 -3.76
CA ILE A 129 18.73 1.43 -2.97
C ILE A 129 17.85 1.68 -1.76
N VAL A 130 18.44 2.18 -0.68
CA VAL A 130 17.72 2.71 0.49
C VAL A 130 18.10 4.18 0.66
N TRP A 131 17.12 5.07 0.66
CA TRP A 131 17.27 6.46 1.07
C TRP A 131 17.51 6.50 2.58
N GLY A 132 18.72 6.76 3.00
CA GLY A 132 19.19 6.65 4.37
C GLY A 132 19.85 5.29 4.67
N PRO A 133 19.62 4.71 5.90
CA PRO A 133 18.73 5.18 6.98
C PRO A 133 19.11 6.56 7.53
N ILE A 134 18.10 7.37 7.88
CA ILE A 134 18.27 8.70 8.44
C ILE A 134 17.92 8.64 9.94
N PRO A 135 18.90 8.42 10.82
CA PRO A 135 18.69 8.34 12.25
C PRO A 135 18.40 9.72 12.83
N ASN A 136 17.42 9.83 13.72
CA ASN A 136 17.08 11.08 14.36
C ASN A 136 16.68 10.88 15.84
N THR A 137 16.76 11.96 16.63
CA THR A 137 16.57 11.93 18.08
C THR A 137 15.11 12.02 18.53
N ILE A 138 14.15 12.10 17.59
CA ILE A 138 12.73 12.18 17.88
C ILE A 138 12.18 10.79 18.19
N SER A 139 11.53 10.63 19.35
CA SER A 139 10.97 9.36 19.83
C SER A 139 9.53 9.46 20.34
N LYS A 140 8.99 10.68 20.48
CA LYS A 140 7.69 10.87 21.16
C LYS A 140 6.52 10.34 20.34
N THR A 141 6.46 10.66 19.05
CA THR A 141 5.43 10.18 18.14
C THR A 141 6.07 9.77 16.82
N ILE A 142 5.88 8.52 16.45
CA ILE A 142 6.47 7.94 15.22
C ILE A 142 5.33 7.48 14.33
N GLY A 143 5.08 8.22 13.24
CA GLY A 143 4.11 7.88 12.20
C GLY A 143 4.74 6.95 11.17
N GLU A 144 4.65 5.67 11.43
CA GLU A 144 5.35 4.62 10.71
C GLU A 144 4.94 4.55 9.23
N ILE A 145 3.67 4.74 8.91
CA ILE A 145 3.14 4.68 7.54
C ILE A 145 3.49 5.96 6.78
N ILE A 146 3.16 7.10 7.38
CA ILE A 146 3.33 8.41 6.74
C ILE A 146 4.78 8.89 6.70
N GLY A 147 5.69 8.23 7.45
CA GLY A 147 7.10 8.62 7.48
C GLY A 147 7.36 9.96 8.18
N VAL A 148 6.60 10.27 9.22
CA VAL A 148 6.72 11.53 9.98
C VAL A 148 6.93 11.25 11.46
N VAL A 149 7.93 11.90 12.05
CA VAL A 149 8.22 11.83 13.48
C VAL A 149 8.05 13.19 14.13
N ARG A 150 7.54 13.23 15.38
CA ARG A 150 7.13 14.45 16.06
C ARG A 150 7.54 14.43 17.53
N ASP A 151 7.91 15.59 18.10
CA ASP A 151 8.33 15.72 19.50
C ASP A 151 7.42 16.66 20.35
N GLY A 152 6.37 17.22 19.77
CA GLY A 152 5.47 18.20 20.39
C GLY A 152 5.76 19.64 19.93
N GLU A 153 6.93 19.91 19.37
CA GLU A 153 7.33 21.22 18.86
C GLU A 153 7.59 21.16 17.35
N VAL A 154 8.32 20.15 16.89
CA VAL A 154 8.78 20.00 15.53
C VAL A 154 8.36 18.65 14.97
N SER A 155 8.05 18.64 13.68
CA SER A 155 7.93 17.45 12.83
C SER A 155 9.08 17.37 11.86
N LEU A 156 9.57 16.14 11.66
CA LEU A 156 10.55 15.77 10.66
C LEU A 156 9.98 14.60 9.85
N GLY A 157 10.07 14.66 8.53
CA GLY A 157 9.45 13.62 7.69
C GLY A 157 10.19 13.30 6.41
N ILE A 158 9.98 12.07 5.94
CA ILE A 158 10.31 11.58 4.61
C ILE A 158 9.03 11.22 3.88
N GLN A 159 8.84 11.72 2.67
CA GLN A 159 7.70 11.37 1.81
C GLN A 159 8.21 10.69 0.56
N VAL A 160 7.57 9.58 0.17
CA VAL A 160 7.80 8.94 -1.13
C VAL A 160 7.00 9.69 -2.19
N LEU A 161 7.62 10.04 -3.32
CA LEU A 161 7.00 10.91 -4.32
C LEU A 161 6.55 10.17 -5.58
N ASN A 162 6.64 8.85 -5.58
CA ASN A 162 6.09 7.97 -6.62
C ASN A 162 6.04 6.52 -6.13
N ILE A 163 5.29 5.66 -6.81
CA ILE A 163 5.13 4.24 -6.48
C ILE A 163 6.41 3.40 -6.62
N LYS A 164 7.42 3.89 -7.34
CA LYS A 164 8.72 3.23 -7.48
C LYS A 164 9.53 3.31 -6.17
N THR A 165 9.25 4.31 -5.36
CA THR A 165 9.89 4.54 -4.07
C THR A 165 8.92 4.10 -2.97
N LEU A 166 9.32 3.13 -2.17
CA LEU A 166 8.51 2.50 -1.15
C LEU A 166 8.97 2.95 0.24
N GLY A 167 8.03 3.12 1.17
CA GLY A 167 8.37 3.46 2.56
C GLY A 167 8.94 2.27 3.30
N GLY A 168 10.11 2.46 3.93
CA GLY A 168 10.75 1.45 4.75
C GLY A 168 12.16 1.06 4.32
N ASP A 169 12.63 -0.06 4.82
CA ASP A 169 13.92 -0.64 4.46
C ASP A 169 13.74 -1.75 3.41
N TYR A 170 14.78 -1.97 2.60
CA TYR A 170 14.79 -3.05 1.61
C TYR A 170 14.66 -4.41 2.31
N PRO A 171 13.58 -5.16 2.06
CA PRO A 171 13.41 -6.49 2.61
C PRO A 171 14.27 -7.47 1.79
N THR A 172 15.17 -8.17 2.46
CA THR A 172 15.88 -9.29 1.83
C THR A 172 14.85 -10.29 1.31
N ARG A 173 14.92 -10.65 0.03
CA ARG A 173 13.97 -11.52 -0.67
C ARG A 173 12.53 -10.98 -0.79
N GLU A 174 12.34 -9.70 -0.67
CA GLU A 174 11.05 -9.05 -0.98
C GLU A 174 9.80 -9.70 -0.37
N GLY A 175 9.97 -10.42 0.76
CA GLY A 175 8.85 -10.92 1.53
C GLY A 175 8.01 -9.74 1.96
N SER A 176 6.75 -9.67 1.52
CA SER A 176 5.87 -8.56 1.86
C SER A 176 5.69 -8.46 3.36
N THR A 177 5.95 -7.29 3.90
CA THR A 177 5.47 -6.96 5.24
C THR A 177 3.96 -6.80 5.18
N TRP A 178 3.26 -7.69 5.88
CA TRP A 178 1.82 -7.94 5.72
C TRP A 178 0.92 -6.72 5.78
N ALA A 179 1.22 -5.66 6.44
CA ALA A 179 0.14 -4.75 6.73
C ALA A 179 0.44 -3.26 6.59
N ARG A 180 1.67 -2.79 6.73
CA ARG A 180 1.91 -1.36 6.96
C ARG A 180 3.20 -0.91 6.30
N GLY A 181 3.20 0.29 5.72
CA GLY A 181 4.42 1.02 5.41
C GLY A 181 5.19 1.28 6.71
N ILE A 182 6.52 1.23 6.66
CA ILE A 182 7.41 1.45 7.80
C ILE A 182 8.48 2.48 7.48
N ALA A 183 8.06 3.59 6.87
CA ALA A 183 8.94 4.70 6.50
C ALA A 183 9.60 5.37 7.72
N ALA A 184 8.97 5.29 8.89
CA ALA A 184 9.54 5.69 10.17
C ALA A 184 9.49 4.52 11.16
N VAL A 185 10.61 4.24 11.84
CA VAL A 185 10.70 3.14 12.83
C VAL A 185 11.34 3.61 14.13
N PRO A 186 10.92 3.08 15.29
CA PRO A 186 11.59 3.33 16.56
C PRO A 186 13.04 2.81 16.54
N ALA A 187 13.93 3.53 17.19
CA ALA A 187 15.32 3.13 17.38
C ALA A 187 15.83 3.55 18.77
N LYS A 188 16.91 2.94 19.23
CA LYS A 188 17.52 3.26 20.54
C LYS A 188 17.97 4.73 20.67
N TRP A 189 18.20 5.40 19.55
CA TRP A 189 18.59 6.82 19.47
C TRP A 189 17.41 7.78 19.29
N GLY A 190 16.19 7.27 19.18
CA GLY A 190 14.96 7.99 18.87
C GLY A 190 14.17 7.28 17.80
N SER A 191 14.40 7.63 16.55
CA SER A 191 13.77 6.96 15.39
C SER A 191 14.67 6.99 14.15
N THR A 192 14.23 6.28 13.11
CA THR A 192 14.88 6.26 11.80
C THR A 192 13.85 6.51 10.73
N LEU A 193 14.14 7.42 9.80
CA LEU A 193 13.37 7.63 8.57
C LEU A 193 14.07 6.92 7.40
N GLN A 194 13.28 6.27 6.54
CA GLN A 194 13.83 5.49 5.44
C GLN A 194 12.81 5.22 4.34
N ALA A 195 13.31 5.10 3.11
CA ALA A 195 12.55 4.65 1.96
C ALA A 195 13.48 3.85 1.04
N TYR A 196 12.93 3.01 0.17
CA TYR A 196 13.74 2.18 -0.71
C TYR A 196 13.16 2.07 -2.11
N SER A 197 13.98 1.64 -3.08
CA SER A 197 13.57 1.25 -4.43
C SER A 197 14.30 0.00 -4.85
N ILE A 198 13.62 -0.88 -5.58
CA ILE A 198 14.15 -2.14 -6.10
C ILE A 198 14.38 -2.02 -7.60
N ASN A 199 15.48 -2.57 -8.08
CA ASN A 199 15.69 -2.79 -9.49
C ASN A 199 14.85 -3.98 -9.96
N ARG A 200 13.72 -3.71 -10.62
CA ARG A 200 12.79 -4.71 -11.14
C ARG A 200 13.06 -5.09 -12.60
N ASP A 201 14.01 -4.44 -13.27
CA ASP A 201 14.40 -4.76 -14.67
C ASP A 201 15.32 -5.97 -14.75
N ARG A 202 15.03 -7.02 -13.97
CA ARG A 202 15.73 -8.31 -13.99
C ARG A 202 14.84 -9.42 -13.45
N ASP A 203 15.06 -10.65 -13.89
CA ASP A 203 14.43 -11.83 -13.32
C ASP A 203 14.91 -12.03 -11.88
N ARG A 204 13.99 -12.38 -10.97
CA ARG A 204 14.25 -12.53 -9.53
C ARG A 204 13.53 -13.75 -8.99
N PHE A 205 13.98 -14.21 -7.83
CA PHE A 205 13.23 -15.12 -6.96
C PHE A 205 12.81 -14.36 -5.71
N VAL A 206 11.52 -14.45 -5.35
CA VAL A 206 10.96 -13.76 -4.21
C VAL A 206 10.22 -14.72 -3.28
N ASP A 207 10.11 -14.36 -2.01
CA ASP A 207 9.26 -15.04 -1.06
C ASP A 207 7.95 -14.23 -0.96
N ALA A 208 6.90 -14.67 -1.64
CA ALA A 208 5.64 -13.96 -1.71
C ALA A 208 4.73 -14.25 -0.51
N TRP A 209 3.73 -13.37 -0.28
CA TRP A 209 2.69 -13.51 0.73
C TRP A 209 3.23 -13.74 2.14
N GLY A 210 4.10 -12.84 2.60
CA GLY A 210 4.71 -12.94 3.93
C GLY A 210 5.66 -14.12 4.11
N GLY A 211 6.18 -14.68 3.01
CA GLY A 211 7.10 -15.82 3.01
C GLY A 211 6.42 -17.18 3.02
N LEU A 212 5.09 -17.23 2.81
CA LEU A 212 4.36 -18.50 2.65
C LEU A 212 4.78 -19.22 1.37
N TYR A 213 4.98 -18.47 0.27
CA TYR A 213 5.40 -19.01 -1.03
C TYR A 213 6.84 -18.62 -1.30
N LYS A 214 7.75 -19.59 -1.20
CA LYS A 214 9.20 -19.39 -1.29
C LYS A 214 9.72 -19.61 -2.71
N ASN A 215 10.79 -18.88 -3.06
CA ASN A 215 11.50 -19.01 -4.34
C ASN A 215 10.58 -18.82 -5.56
N MET A 216 9.53 -18.01 -5.44
CA MET A 216 8.63 -17.74 -6.56
C MET A 216 9.39 -17.00 -7.67
N PRO A 217 9.42 -17.51 -8.92
CA PRO A 217 10.10 -16.86 -10.02
C PRO A 217 9.30 -15.65 -10.52
N VAL A 218 9.93 -14.50 -10.55
CA VAL A 218 9.31 -13.23 -10.99
C VAL A 218 10.09 -12.66 -12.16
N LYS A 219 9.40 -12.39 -13.26
CA LYS A 219 9.99 -11.84 -14.47
C LYS A 219 10.33 -10.35 -14.33
N ALA A 220 11.36 -9.95 -15.08
CA ALA A 220 11.77 -8.54 -15.17
C ALA A 220 10.62 -7.65 -15.64
N LEU A 221 10.47 -6.51 -14.97
CA LEU A 221 9.66 -5.39 -15.43
C LEU A 221 10.56 -4.43 -16.19
N LYS A 222 10.51 -4.47 -17.52
CA LYS A 222 11.41 -3.71 -18.39
C LYS A 222 11.33 -2.19 -18.15
N GLY A 223 12.49 -1.58 -17.88
CA GLY A 223 12.61 -0.16 -17.55
C GLY A 223 12.33 0.20 -16.09
N GLU A 224 11.88 -0.75 -15.25
CA GLU A 224 11.63 -0.50 -13.83
C GLU A 224 12.90 -0.67 -13.00
N THR A 225 13.87 0.25 -13.20
CA THR A 225 15.11 0.34 -12.42
C THR A 225 14.95 1.27 -11.22
N VAL A 226 16.01 1.48 -10.44
CA VAL A 226 16.03 2.46 -9.33
C VAL A 226 16.07 3.91 -9.80
N VAL A 227 16.34 4.16 -11.09
CA VAL A 227 16.30 5.51 -11.67
C VAL A 227 14.87 6.05 -11.65
N GLY A 228 14.73 7.32 -11.24
CA GLY A 228 13.45 7.95 -10.99
C GLY A 228 12.93 7.75 -9.55
N SER A 229 13.60 6.94 -8.70
CA SER A 229 13.28 6.92 -7.27
C SER A 229 13.40 8.32 -6.67
N LYS A 230 12.36 8.76 -5.95
CA LYS A 230 12.20 10.16 -5.55
C LYS A 230 11.60 10.28 -4.17
N ILE A 231 12.20 11.12 -3.33
CA ILE A 231 11.72 11.44 -1.99
C ILE A 231 11.66 12.94 -1.75
N ALA A 232 10.81 13.35 -0.80
CA ALA A 232 10.89 14.65 -0.15
C ALA A 232 11.33 14.48 1.31
N VAL A 233 12.19 15.37 1.78
CA VAL A 233 12.53 15.50 3.20
C VAL A 233 12.09 16.88 3.67
N PHE A 234 11.41 16.96 4.81
CA PHE A 234 10.90 18.23 5.34
C PHE A 234 11.02 18.29 6.86
N SER A 235 11.00 19.51 7.38
CA SER A 235 10.78 19.81 8.79
C SER A 235 9.85 21.02 8.92
N CYS A 236 9.02 21.04 9.95
CA CYS A 236 8.12 22.18 10.24
C CYS A 236 7.72 22.18 11.72
N LYS A 237 6.99 23.22 12.17
CA LYS A 237 6.28 23.16 13.46
C LYS A 237 5.30 21.99 13.45
N GLU A 238 5.20 21.24 14.55
CA GLU A 238 4.31 20.08 14.63
C GLU A 238 2.86 20.43 14.29
N ALA A 239 2.36 21.57 14.77
CA ALA A 239 1.00 22.04 14.50
C ALA A 239 0.71 22.28 13.01
N LEU A 240 1.74 22.43 12.16
CA LEU A 240 1.61 22.66 10.72
C LEU A 240 1.87 21.39 9.88
N THR A 241 2.08 20.25 10.52
CA THR A 241 2.48 19.03 9.80
C THR A 241 1.44 18.62 8.76
N PHE A 242 0.17 18.64 9.12
CA PHE A 242 -0.92 18.22 8.25
C PHE A 242 -1.05 19.15 7.01
N ASP A 243 -0.93 20.46 7.22
CA ASP A 243 -0.88 21.44 6.12
C ASP A 243 0.38 21.27 5.26
N ARG A 244 1.51 20.91 5.88
CA ARG A 244 2.75 20.66 5.17
C ARG A 244 2.65 19.44 4.24
N LEU A 245 1.99 18.38 4.68
CA LEU A 245 1.74 17.19 3.86
C LEU A 245 0.86 17.52 2.65
N GLU A 246 -0.21 18.27 2.84
CA GLU A 246 -1.05 18.76 1.74
C GLU A 246 -0.24 19.62 0.74
N GLN A 247 0.59 20.52 1.23
CA GLN A 247 1.47 21.35 0.39
C GLN A 247 2.44 20.49 -0.45
N ILE A 248 2.97 19.40 0.13
CA ILE A 248 3.83 18.45 -0.58
C ILE A 248 3.03 17.69 -1.63
N GLU A 249 1.84 17.19 -1.29
CA GLU A 249 0.96 16.50 -2.26
C GLU A 249 0.72 17.38 -3.49
N ILE A 250 0.31 18.63 -3.29
CA ILE A 250 0.03 19.58 -4.37
C ILE A 250 1.31 19.91 -5.17
N ALA A 251 2.43 20.21 -4.48
CA ALA A 251 3.68 20.64 -5.10
C ALA A 251 4.36 19.54 -5.92
N GLU A 252 4.14 18.27 -5.57
CA GLU A 252 4.75 17.09 -6.19
C GLU A 252 3.76 16.28 -7.04
N ASN A 253 2.53 16.78 -7.20
CA ASN A 253 1.46 16.14 -7.97
C ASN A 253 1.21 14.69 -7.50
N LEU A 254 1.18 14.51 -6.19
CA LEU A 254 0.77 13.25 -5.57
C LEU A 254 -0.76 13.12 -5.61
N PRO A 255 -1.30 11.91 -5.40
CA PRO A 255 -2.73 11.76 -5.21
C PRO A 255 -3.25 12.72 -4.12
N HIS A 256 -4.30 13.45 -4.44
CA HIS A 256 -4.90 14.45 -3.57
C HIS A 256 -6.43 14.40 -3.71
N PRO A 257 -7.07 13.30 -3.18
CA PRO A 257 -8.51 13.14 -3.33
C PRO A 257 -9.26 14.29 -2.67
N THR A 258 -10.24 14.83 -3.39
CA THR A 258 -11.08 15.94 -2.91
C THR A 258 -12.55 15.51 -2.87
N VAL A 259 -13.32 16.20 -2.06
CA VAL A 259 -14.78 16.15 -2.08
C VAL A 259 -15.28 17.58 -2.07
N ASN A 260 -16.07 17.94 -3.09
CA ASN A 260 -16.55 19.32 -3.28
C ASN A 260 -15.40 20.35 -3.28
N GLY A 261 -14.24 20.00 -3.84
CA GLY A 261 -13.06 20.85 -3.91
C GLY A 261 -12.27 21.02 -2.60
N VAL A 262 -12.63 20.30 -1.54
CA VAL A 262 -11.90 20.27 -0.27
C VAL A 262 -11.11 18.95 -0.20
N TRP A 263 -9.84 19.02 0.20
CA TRP A 263 -9.05 17.81 0.45
C TRP A 263 -9.82 16.85 1.37
N PHE A 264 -9.95 15.58 0.96
CA PHE A 264 -10.78 14.62 1.70
C PHE A 264 -10.42 14.57 3.19
N LYS A 265 -9.13 14.57 3.50
CA LYS A 265 -8.61 14.52 4.87
C LYS A 265 -8.95 15.77 5.72
N LYS A 266 -9.41 16.85 5.09
CA LYS A 266 -9.94 18.08 5.73
C LYS A 266 -11.44 18.25 5.53
N SER A 267 -12.08 17.34 4.83
CA SER A 267 -13.51 17.42 4.54
C SER A 267 -14.36 17.03 5.76
N ASN A 268 -15.63 17.37 5.70
CA ASN A 268 -16.60 16.95 6.70
C ASN A 268 -16.96 15.45 6.63
N LEU A 269 -16.43 14.72 5.67
CA LEU A 269 -16.59 13.26 5.54
C LEU A 269 -15.49 12.46 6.27
N TYR A 270 -14.42 13.12 6.69
CA TYR A 270 -13.29 12.49 7.35
C TYR A 270 -13.72 11.87 8.70
N GLY A 271 -13.60 10.53 8.83
CA GLY A 271 -14.00 9.81 10.03
C GLY A 271 -15.51 9.65 10.23
N LYS A 272 -16.32 9.78 9.18
CA LYS A 272 -17.77 9.56 9.26
C LYS A 272 -18.14 8.09 9.20
N SER A 273 -19.24 7.75 9.88
CA SER A 273 -19.82 6.42 9.89
C SER A 273 -20.73 6.20 8.68
N TYR A 274 -20.86 4.94 8.26
CA TYR A 274 -21.66 4.54 7.10
C TYR A 274 -22.43 3.23 7.35
N MET A 275 -23.42 2.93 6.51
CA MET A 275 -24.20 1.72 6.58
C MET A 275 -23.76 0.71 5.53
N ILE A 276 -23.53 -0.54 5.95
CA ILE A 276 -23.30 -1.67 5.05
C ILE A 276 -24.57 -2.53 4.99
N SER A 277 -24.97 -2.98 3.80
CA SER A 277 -26.16 -3.80 3.63
C SER A 277 -26.09 -4.71 2.42
N SER A 278 -26.94 -5.74 2.37
CA SER A 278 -27.12 -6.63 1.22
C SER A 278 -28.42 -6.32 0.50
N TYR A 279 -28.55 -5.11 -0.03
CA TYR A 279 -29.74 -4.70 -0.77
C TYR A 279 -29.69 -5.09 -2.25
N GLY A 280 -30.85 -5.06 -2.90
CA GLY A 280 -30.98 -5.10 -4.36
C GLY A 280 -31.77 -3.90 -4.86
N GLU A 281 -32.06 -3.86 -6.18
CA GLU A 281 -32.85 -2.80 -6.80
C GLU A 281 -34.24 -2.61 -6.12
N LYS A 282 -34.82 -3.69 -5.61
CA LYS A 282 -36.11 -3.67 -4.91
C LYS A 282 -36.07 -3.09 -3.49
N ASP A 283 -34.89 -3.13 -2.84
CA ASP A 283 -34.76 -2.72 -1.44
C ASP A 283 -34.15 -1.31 -1.30
N ILE A 284 -33.71 -0.70 -2.39
CA ILE A 284 -32.88 0.54 -2.36
C ILE A 284 -33.59 1.70 -1.67
N ASP A 285 -34.88 1.93 -1.93
CA ASP A 285 -35.62 3.07 -1.37
C ASP A 285 -35.78 2.93 0.15
N GLU A 286 -36.03 1.72 0.62
CA GLU A 286 -36.12 1.39 2.04
C GLU A 286 -34.74 1.60 2.73
N MET A 287 -33.67 1.10 2.13
CA MET A 287 -32.33 1.21 2.70
C MET A 287 -31.79 2.64 2.71
N ILE A 288 -32.12 3.45 1.71
CA ILE A 288 -31.88 4.90 1.73
C ILE A 288 -32.60 5.53 2.90
N GLY A 289 -33.88 5.16 3.14
CA GLY A 289 -34.65 5.64 4.29
C GLY A 289 -33.99 5.33 5.63
N TYR A 290 -33.54 4.10 5.84
CA TYR A 290 -32.83 3.68 7.06
C TYR A 290 -31.49 4.39 7.24
N THR A 291 -30.70 4.50 6.17
CA THR A 291 -29.39 5.19 6.21
C THR A 291 -29.52 6.66 6.58
N LYS A 292 -30.49 7.37 5.98
CA LYS A 292 -30.83 8.76 6.32
C LYS A 292 -31.31 8.90 7.76
N ARG A 293 -32.19 8.01 8.22
CA ARG A 293 -32.68 8.02 9.59
C ARG A 293 -31.54 7.90 10.60
N ALA A 294 -30.57 7.03 10.32
CA ALA A 294 -29.39 6.86 11.14
C ALA A 294 -28.38 8.03 11.03
N GLY A 295 -28.60 9.01 10.14
CA GLY A 295 -27.68 10.14 9.95
C GLY A 295 -26.32 9.75 9.36
N LEU A 296 -26.24 8.59 8.69
CA LEU A 296 -25.02 8.06 8.10
C LEU A 296 -24.79 8.62 6.69
N VAL A 297 -23.53 8.73 6.27
CA VAL A 297 -23.17 9.46 5.04
C VAL A 297 -23.22 8.62 3.77
N SER A 298 -23.14 7.30 3.89
CA SER A 298 -23.10 6.39 2.75
C SER A 298 -23.89 5.12 3.02
N LEU A 299 -24.56 4.63 1.97
CA LEU A 299 -25.11 3.28 1.90
C LEU A 299 -24.15 2.43 1.05
N TYR A 300 -23.62 1.36 1.64
CA TYR A 300 -22.55 0.55 1.09
C TYR A 300 -23.00 -0.90 0.93
N HIS A 301 -22.77 -1.50 -0.24
CA HIS A 301 -23.18 -2.88 -0.50
C HIS A 301 -22.11 -3.88 -0.06
N GLU A 302 -22.46 -4.88 0.78
CA GLU A 302 -21.53 -5.86 1.33
C GLU A 302 -20.93 -6.86 0.32
N GLY A 303 -21.53 -6.98 -0.89
CA GLY A 303 -21.04 -7.89 -1.94
C GLY A 303 -22.00 -7.97 -3.12
N PRO A 304 -21.95 -7.00 -4.08
CA PRO A 304 -22.90 -6.93 -5.20
C PRO A 304 -22.55 -7.88 -6.35
N PHE A 305 -21.43 -8.63 -6.25
CA PHE A 305 -20.87 -9.35 -7.38
C PHE A 305 -21.14 -10.86 -7.32
N LYS A 306 -21.46 -11.43 -8.50
CA LYS A 306 -21.45 -12.87 -8.74
C LYS A 306 -20.01 -13.41 -8.90
N SER A 307 -19.11 -12.60 -9.47
CA SER A 307 -17.69 -12.90 -9.56
C SER A 307 -16.83 -11.65 -9.47
N TRP A 308 -15.66 -11.81 -8.89
CA TRP A 308 -14.57 -10.82 -8.86
C TRP A 308 -13.61 -11.07 -10.03
N GLY A 309 -12.95 -10.02 -10.51
CA GLY A 309 -12.10 -10.00 -11.71
C GLY A 309 -12.76 -9.18 -12.81
N ASN A 310 -13.86 -9.64 -13.37
CA ASN A 310 -14.70 -8.87 -14.28
C ASN A 310 -15.81 -8.08 -13.57
N PHE A 311 -15.98 -8.26 -12.26
CA PHE A 311 -16.99 -7.58 -11.43
C PHE A 311 -18.41 -7.71 -12.02
N VAL A 312 -18.80 -8.96 -12.29
CA VAL A 312 -20.13 -9.28 -12.78
C VAL A 312 -21.14 -9.11 -11.65
N LEU A 313 -22.11 -8.22 -11.80
CA LEU A 313 -23.15 -7.99 -10.81
C LEU A 313 -24.01 -9.24 -10.60
N ASN A 314 -24.48 -9.46 -9.38
CA ASN A 314 -25.39 -10.55 -9.06
C ASN A 314 -26.78 -10.24 -9.65
N PRO A 315 -27.29 -11.04 -10.62
CA PRO A 315 -28.55 -10.76 -11.29
C PRO A 315 -29.79 -10.92 -10.38
N GLU A 316 -29.67 -11.60 -9.23
CA GLU A 316 -30.76 -11.68 -8.25
C GLU A 316 -30.97 -10.35 -7.52
N GLN A 317 -29.91 -9.58 -7.31
CA GLN A 317 -29.95 -8.28 -6.67
C GLN A 317 -30.09 -7.15 -7.70
N PHE A 318 -29.42 -7.28 -8.84
CA PHE A 318 -29.38 -6.30 -9.91
C PHE A 318 -29.81 -6.93 -11.24
N PRO A 319 -31.12 -7.25 -11.41
CA PRO A 319 -31.63 -7.86 -12.63
C PRO A 319 -31.44 -7.00 -13.88
N ASN A 320 -31.39 -5.66 -13.72
CA ASN A 320 -31.08 -4.73 -14.81
C ASN A 320 -29.59 -4.41 -14.92
N GLY A 321 -28.71 -5.19 -14.25
CA GLY A 321 -27.28 -5.06 -14.33
C GLY A 321 -26.76 -3.66 -13.95
N ARG A 322 -25.89 -3.08 -14.78
CA ARG A 322 -25.30 -1.76 -14.50
C ARG A 322 -26.32 -0.63 -14.48
N ASP A 323 -27.35 -0.71 -15.32
CA ASP A 323 -28.42 0.31 -15.34
C ASP A 323 -29.24 0.27 -14.04
N GLY A 324 -29.48 -0.93 -13.48
CA GLY A 324 -30.12 -1.10 -12.19
C GLY A 324 -29.27 -0.54 -11.05
N LEU A 325 -27.96 -0.82 -11.03
CA LEU A 325 -27.05 -0.24 -10.04
C LEU A 325 -26.97 1.28 -10.18
N LYS A 326 -26.90 1.80 -11.42
CA LYS A 326 -26.91 3.25 -11.67
C LYS A 326 -28.17 3.92 -11.11
N ASN A 327 -29.33 3.32 -11.32
CA ASN A 327 -30.60 3.83 -10.76
C ASN A 327 -30.55 3.85 -9.21
N CYS A 328 -29.93 2.86 -8.57
CA CYS A 328 -29.72 2.86 -7.13
C CYS A 328 -28.80 4.02 -6.68
N VAL A 329 -27.71 4.28 -7.44
CA VAL A 329 -26.81 5.41 -7.19
C VAL A 329 -27.54 6.74 -7.32
N ASP A 330 -28.28 6.95 -8.43
CA ASP A 330 -29.00 8.19 -8.69
C ASP A 330 -30.01 8.50 -7.56
N LYS A 331 -30.71 7.47 -7.03
CA LYS A 331 -31.61 7.59 -5.88
C LYS A 331 -30.88 7.96 -4.59
N ALA A 332 -29.70 7.34 -4.32
CA ALA A 332 -28.90 7.65 -3.14
C ALA A 332 -28.39 9.09 -3.20
N HIS A 333 -27.87 9.52 -4.34
CA HIS A 333 -27.42 10.90 -4.57
C HIS A 333 -28.56 11.93 -4.41
N ALA A 334 -29.74 11.64 -4.96
CA ALA A 334 -30.93 12.49 -4.78
C ALA A 334 -31.34 12.61 -3.29
N ALA A 335 -30.99 11.62 -2.48
CA ALA A 335 -31.22 11.62 -1.04
C ALA A 335 -30.07 12.25 -0.23
N GLY A 336 -28.98 12.69 -0.89
CA GLY A 336 -27.79 13.27 -0.26
C GLY A 336 -26.83 12.24 0.35
N LEU A 337 -26.86 10.98 -0.12
CA LEU A 337 -26.02 9.89 0.33
C LEU A 337 -25.01 9.51 -0.76
N TYR A 338 -23.82 9.07 -0.36
CA TYR A 338 -22.91 8.29 -1.20
C TYR A 338 -23.41 6.86 -1.33
N LEU A 339 -23.10 6.18 -2.43
CA LEU A 339 -23.40 4.77 -2.60
C LEU A 339 -22.13 3.98 -2.90
N GLY A 340 -21.86 2.99 -2.06
CA GLY A 340 -20.64 2.21 -2.11
C GLY A 340 -20.84 0.72 -2.38
N MET A 341 -19.71 0.05 -2.60
CA MET A 341 -19.67 -1.40 -2.80
C MET A 341 -18.38 -2.03 -2.27
N HIS A 342 -18.52 -3.20 -1.66
CA HIS A 342 -17.42 -4.05 -1.25
C HIS A 342 -16.99 -4.99 -2.37
N THR A 343 -15.70 -5.24 -2.45
CA THR A 343 -15.11 -6.22 -3.36
C THR A 343 -13.78 -6.74 -2.83
N LEU A 344 -13.43 -7.98 -3.18
CA LEU A 344 -12.06 -8.45 -3.06
C LEU A 344 -11.32 -8.12 -4.35
N THR A 345 -10.62 -7.00 -4.34
CA THR A 345 -10.15 -6.28 -5.53
C THR A 345 -9.18 -7.07 -6.41
N ASN A 346 -8.30 -7.88 -5.82
CA ASN A 346 -7.28 -8.64 -6.55
C ASN A 346 -7.52 -10.16 -6.46
N PHE A 347 -8.74 -10.58 -6.22
CA PHE A 347 -9.16 -11.96 -6.21
C PHE A 347 -9.96 -12.27 -7.48
N ILE A 348 -9.66 -13.38 -8.14
CA ILE A 348 -10.34 -13.83 -9.36
C ILE A 348 -11.10 -15.10 -9.03
N ASN A 349 -12.44 -15.05 -8.99
CA ASN A 349 -13.24 -16.23 -8.68
C ASN A 349 -13.04 -17.32 -9.73
N THR A 350 -13.15 -18.57 -9.29
CA THR A 350 -13.05 -19.76 -10.19
C THR A 350 -14.14 -19.80 -11.25
N ASN A 351 -15.24 -19.08 -11.08
CA ASN A 351 -16.35 -18.95 -12.05
C ASN A 351 -16.27 -17.66 -12.89
N ASP A 352 -15.19 -16.87 -12.76
CA ASP A 352 -15.01 -15.65 -13.54
C ASP A 352 -14.59 -15.97 -14.99
N PRO A 353 -14.94 -15.13 -15.99
CA PRO A 353 -14.49 -15.27 -17.37
C PRO A 353 -12.97 -15.36 -17.57
N TYR A 354 -12.15 -14.84 -16.65
CA TYR A 354 -10.70 -15.03 -16.66
C TYR A 354 -10.27 -16.47 -16.37
N VAL A 355 -11.16 -17.29 -15.82
CA VAL A 355 -10.86 -18.69 -15.44
C VAL A 355 -11.55 -19.69 -16.36
N SER A 356 -12.81 -19.47 -16.69
CA SER A 356 -13.64 -20.42 -17.42
C SER A 356 -14.34 -19.77 -18.63
N PRO A 357 -14.45 -20.46 -19.77
CA PRO A 357 -14.05 -21.83 -20.08
C PRO A 357 -12.56 -22.00 -20.44
N LYS A 358 -11.81 -20.89 -20.59
CA LYS A 358 -10.39 -20.88 -20.92
C LYS A 358 -9.63 -19.98 -19.94
N PRO A 359 -8.71 -20.55 -19.14
CA PRO A 359 -7.97 -19.78 -18.17
C PRO A 359 -7.00 -18.80 -18.86
N ASP A 360 -7.01 -17.55 -18.39
CA ASP A 360 -6.08 -16.52 -18.86
C ASP A 360 -4.63 -16.88 -18.47
N ASN A 361 -3.70 -16.57 -19.35
CA ASN A 361 -2.28 -16.84 -19.12
C ASN A 361 -1.65 -15.92 -18.07
N ARG A 362 -2.35 -14.85 -17.70
CA ARG A 362 -1.94 -13.85 -16.69
C ARG A 362 -2.40 -14.18 -15.27
N LEU A 363 -3.06 -15.33 -15.06
CA LEU A 363 -3.23 -15.86 -13.71
C LEU A 363 -1.86 -16.14 -13.10
N SER A 364 -1.61 -15.67 -11.90
CA SER A 364 -0.31 -15.83 -11.23
C SER A 364 0.03 -17.29 -10.95
N LEU A 365 1.31 -17.60 -11.12
CA LEU A 365 1.88 -18.90 -10.81
C LEU A 365 2.83 -18.78 -9.62
N THR A 366 2.81 -19.76 -8.72
CA THR A 366 3.86 -19.89 -7.69
C THR A 366 5.15 -20.43 -8.27
N GLY A 367 5.05 -21.19 -9.37
CA GLY A 367 6.16 -21.75 -10.12
C GLY A 367 5.67 -22.73 -11.20
N SER A 368 6.59 -23.44 -11.81
CA SER A 368 6.26 -24.39 -12.88
C SER A 368 7.20 -25.59 -12.94
N SER A 369 6.70 -26.65 -13.54
CA SER A 369 7.46 -27.84 -13.94
C SER A 369 7.14 -28.17 -15.40
N THR A 370 7.54 -29.32 -15.88
CA THR A 370 7.20 -29.86 -17.22
C THR A 370 6.66 -31.28 -17.11
N LEU A 371 5.79 -31.64 -18.04
CA LEU A 371 5.35 -33.04 -18.20
C LEU A 371 6.53 -33.91 -18.63
N THR A 372 6.77 -35.01 -17.95
CA THR A 372 7.78 -36.00 -18.39
C THR A 372 7.22 -37.00 -19.38
N LYS A 373 5.90 -37.22 -19.37
CA LYS A 373 5.18 -38.13 -20.27
C LYS A 373 3.93 -37.47 -20.84
N SER A 374 3.59 -37.80 -22.09
CA SER A 374 2.31 -37.40 -22.67
C SER A 374 1.15 -38.05 -21.92
N ILE A 375 0.05 -37.30 -21.77
CA ILE A 375 -1.17 -37.75 -21.10
C ILE A 375 -2.37 -37.60 -22.06
N ASN A 376 -3.31 -38.54 -21.99
CA ASN A 376 -4.59 -38.38 -22.67
C ASN A 376 -5.57 -37.53 -21.85
N ALA A 377 -6.77 -37.27 -22.37
CA ALA A 377 -7.76 -36.43 -21.69
C ALA A 377 -8.31 -37.03 -20.39
N GLU A 378 -8.27 -38.37 -20.24
CA GLU A 378 -8.92 -39.10 -19.16
C GLU A 378 -7.97 -39.46 -18.00
N GLN A 379 -6.66 -39.37 -18.24
CA GLN A 379 -5.65 -39.81 -17.29
C GLN A 379 -5.67 -38.91 -16.05
N ASN A 380 -5.74 -39.52 -14.86
CA ASN A 380 -5.88 -38.85 -13.55
C ASN A 380 -4.58 -38.82 -12.75
N THR A 381 -3.45 -39.19 -13.35
CA THR A 381 -2.10 -39.06 -12.75
C THR A 381 -1.19 -38.37 -13.76
N ILE A 382 -0.36 -37.44 -13.27
CA ILE A 382 0.46 -36.54 -14.12
C ILE A 382 1.88 -36.53 -13.57
N GLU A 383 2.84 -37.01 -14.38
CA GLU A 383 4.24 -37.08 -13.99
C GLU A 383 4.98 -35.78 -14.35
N LEU A 384 5.68 -35.21 -13.35
CA LEU A 384 6.40 -33.95 -13.40
C LEU A 384 7.91 -34.16 -13.37
N ALA A 385 8.66 -33.24 -13.96
CA ALA A 385 10.12 -33.21 -13.86
C ALA A 385 10.60 -32.78 -12.48
N SER A 386 9.86 -31.93 -11.75
CA SER A 386 10.19 -31.44 -10.41
C SER A 386 8.92 -31.23 -9.58
N PRO A 387 8.93 -31.53 -8.28
CA PRO A 387 7.83 -31.28 -7.34
C PRO A 387 7.95 -29.93 -6.63
N GLU A 388 8.93 -29.09 -6.92
CA GLU A 388 9.36 -27.94 -6.10
C GLU A 388 8.21 -27.01 -5.68
N TYR A 389 7.22 -26.76 -6.55
CA TYR A 389 6.13 -25.83 -6.28
C TYR A 389 4.79 -26.51 -5.99
N PHE A 390 4.75 -27.85 -5.92
CA PHE A 390 3.49 -28.60 -5.96
C PHE A 390 3.16 -29.25 -4.60
N ASN A 391 4.12 -29.24 -3.66
CA ASN A 391 3.97 -29.76 -2.28
C ASN A 391 3.62 -28.68 -1.27
N ASP A 392 3.06 -27.57 -1.71
CA ASP A 392 2.69 -26.49 -0.83
C ASP A 392 1.51 -26.90 0.06
N GLU A 393 1.76 -27.07 1.35
CA GLU A 393 0.77 -27.49 2.33
C GLU A 393 0.07 -26.31 3.01
N GLN A 394 0.53 -25.08 2.77
CA GLN A 394 0.08 -23.92 3.53
C GLN A 394 -0.94 -23.08 2.79
N GLY A 395 -2.17 -23.07 3.29
CA GLY A 395 -3.21 -22.09 2.93
C GLY A 395 -3.80 -22.25 1.51
N ASN A 396 -3.22 -23.12 0.70
CA ASN A 396 -3.66 -23.38 -0.64
C ASN A 396 -4.53 -24.64 -0.67
N ASN A 397 -5.83 -24.45 -0.79
CA ASN A 397 -6.80 -25.53 -0.74
C ASN A 397 -7.36 -25.94 -2.10
N LEU A 398 -6.97 -25.27 -3.18
CA LEU A 398 -7.46 -25.63 -4.52
C LEU A 398 -6.53 -26.60 -5.23
N HIS A 399 -5.23 -26.58 -4.93
CA HIS A 399 -4.22 -27.46 -5.53
C HIS A 399 -4.38 -27.56 -7.05
N THR A 400 -4.28 -26.41 -7.73
CA THR A 400 -4.61 -26.32 -9.15
C THR A 400 -3.37 -26.08 -10.01
N VAL A 401 -3.26 -26.83 -11.09
CA VAL A 401 -2.26 -26.61 -12.14
C VAL A 401 -2.94 -26.23 -13.45
N LYS A 402 -2.19 -25.50 -14.27
CA LYS A 402 -2.58 -25.10 -15.62
C LYS A 402 -1.66 -25.79 -16.63
N ILE A 403 -2.23 -26.51 -17.59
CA ILE A 403 -1.52 -27.07 -18.73
C ILE A 403 -2.27 -26.63 -20.01
N GLY A 404 -1.62 -25.82 -20.83
CA GLY A 404 -2.29 -25.20 -21.97
C GLY A 404 -3.54 -24.42 -21.58
N SER A 405 -4.70 -24.85 -22.04
CA SER A 405 -6.01 -24.24 -21.73
C SER A 405 -6.80 -25.03 -20.68
N GLU A 406 -6.23 -26.05 -20.07
CA GLU A 406 -6.90 -26.85 -19.04
C GLU A 406 -6.43 -26.50 -17.66
N LEU A 407 -7.37 -26.44 -16.71
CA LEU A 407 -7.11 -26.44 -15.27
C LEU A 407 -7.34 -27.84 -14.71
N ILE A 408 -6.41 -28.30 -13.90
CA ILE A 408 -6.44 -29.64 -13.30
C ILE A 408 -6.21 -29.48 -11.79
N ARG A 409 -7.13 -29.96 -10.99
CA ARG A 409 -6.91 -30.08 -9.54
C ARG A 409 -6.24 -31.40 -9.23
N TYR A 410 -5.40 -31.42 -8.21
CA TYR A 410 -4.75 -32.63 -7.72
C TYR A 410 -4.87 -32.69 -6.19
N LYS A 411 -4.80 -33.90 -5.65
CA LYS A 411 -4.89 -34.10 -4.20
C LYS A 411 -3.53 -33.97 -3.53
N SER A 412 -2.50 -34.54 -4.11
CA SER A 412 -1.14 -34.57 -3.58
C SER A 412 -0.12 -34.81 -4.69
N VAL A 413 1.16 -34.64 -4.39
CA VAL A 413 2.26 -35.05 -5.25
C VAL A 413 3.13 -36.09 -4.51
N SER A 414 3.65 -37.09 -5.24
CA SER A 414 4.55 -38.08 -4.66
C SER A 414 5.82 -37.44 -4.10
N SER A 415 6.29 -37.92 -2.95
CA SER A 415 7.47 -37.39 -2.26
C SER A 415 8.81 -37.78 -2.89
N THR A 416 8.80 -38.82 -3.73
CA THR A 416 9.99 -39.37 -4.41
C THR A 416 9.73 -39.52 -5.90
N ALA A 417 10.79 -39.50 -6.69
CA ALA A 417 10.69 -39.74 -8.14
C ALA A 417 10.19 -41.16 -8.46
N PRO A 418 9.37 -41.32 -9.51
CA PRO A 418 8.83 -40.29 -10.37
C PRO A 418 7.84 -39.38 -9.62
N TYR A 419 7.95 -38.05 -9.83
CA TYR A 419 7.07 -37.08 -9.15
C TYR A 419 5.70 -37.02 -9.85
N ILE A 420 4.67 -37.52 -9.19
CA ILE A 420 3.34 -37.70 -9.77
C ILE A 420 2.30 -36.89 -9.01
N LEU A 421 1.56 -36.06 -9.73
CA LEU A 421 0.31 -35.50 -9.22
C LEU A 421 -0.73 -36.62 -9.17
N LEU A 422 -1.32 -36.84 -8.02
CA LEU A 422 -2.24 -37.94 -7.73
C LEU A 422 -3.68 -37.46 -7.63
N ASP A 423 -4.62 -38.32 -7.97
CA ASP A 423 -6.07 -38.06 -7.91
C ASP A 423 -6.47 -36.77 -8.65
N CYS A 424 -5.97 -36.61 -9.87
CA CYS A 424 -6.21 -35.43 -10.67
C CYS A 424 -7.66 -35.33 -11.14
N GLN A 425 -8.30 -34.21 -10.88
CA GLN A 425 -9.59 -33.82 -11.44
C GLN A 425 -9.34 -32.99 -12.69
N ARG A 426 -9.55 -33.57 -13.85
CA ARG A 426 -9.36 -32.97 -15.16
C ARG A 426 -10.48 -32.00 -15.50
N GLY A 427 -10.20 -30.99 -16.33
CA GLY A 427 -11.20 -30.00 -16.74
C GLY A 427 -11.80 -29.21 -15.57
N ALA A 428 -11.02 -28.94 -14.52
CA ALA A 428 -11.50 -28.27 -13.32
C ALA A 428 -12.05 -26.86 -13.64
N PHE A 429 -13.02 -26.44 -12.83
CA PHE A 429 -13.67 -25.11 -12.91
C PHE A 429 -14.31 -24.82 -14.28
N GLY A 430 -14.74 -25.85 -15.01
CA GLY A 430 -15.42 -25.69 -16.31
C GLY A 430 -14.49 -25.48 -17.49
N THR A 431 -13.19 -25.75 -17.34
CA THR A 431 -12.25 -25.84 -18.47
C THR A 431 -12.37 -27.15 -19.21
N VAL A 432 -11.88 -27.23 -20.44
CA VAL A 432 -12.03 -28.42 -21.27
C VAL A 432 -10.86 -29.39 -21.09
N GLN A 433 -11.16 -30.65 -20.79
CA GLN A 433 -10.17 -31.73 -20.76
C GLN A 433 -9.51 -31.91 -22.13
N SER A 434 -8.19 -32.07 -22.15
CA SER A 434 -7.43 -32.26 -23.38
C SER A 434 -6.24 -33.18 -23.16
N ALA A 435 -5.74 -33.78 -24.27
CA ALA A 435 -4.47 -34.47 -24.24
C ALA A 435 -3.31 -33.47 -24.22
N HIS A 436 -2.22 -33.79 -23.49
CA HIS A 436 -1.03 -32.98 -23.39
C HIS A 436 0.22 -33.78 -23.72
N GLN A 437 1.20 -33.13 -24.33
CA GLN A 437 2.43 -33.77 -24.77
C GLN A 437 3.54 -33.67 -23.71
N ALA A 438 4.43 -34.66 -23.68
CA ALA A 438 5.66 -34.56 -22.90
C ALA A 438 6.43 -33.28 -23.24
N GLY A 439 6.98 -32.61 -22.24
CA GLY A 439 7.67 -31.32 -22.37
C GLY A 439 6.78 -30.09 -22.25
N GLU A 440 5.44 -30.24 -22.27
CA GLU A 440 4.56 -29.08 -22.00
C GLU A 440 4.75 -28.52 -20.57
N PRO A 441 4.70 -27.19 -20.40
CA PRO A 441 4.81 -26.59 -19.09
C PRO A 441 3.57 -26.86 -18.23
N VAL A 442 3.79 -27.18 -16.97
CA VAL A 442 2.78 -27.35 -15.93
C VAL A 442 2.95 -26.22 -14.93
N GLY A 443 2.10 -25.21 -14.98
CA GLY A 443 2.13 -24.08 -14.07
C GLY A 443 1.32 -24.34 -12.82
N LYS A 444 1.93 -24.21 -11.62
CA LYS A 444 1.21 -24.23 -10.34
C LYS A 444 0.58 -22.87 -10.12
N LEU A 445 -0.76 -22.81 -10.14
CA LEU A 445 -1.48 -21.54 -9.91
C LEU A 445 -1.32 -21.08 -8.46
N PHE A 446 -1.23 -19.77 -8.30
CA PHE A 446 -1.39 -19.13 -7.00
C PHE A 446 -2.91 -19.09 -6.71
N ASP A 447 -3.36 -19.84 -5.69
CA ASP A 447 -4.77 -20.02 -5.40
C ASP A 447 -5.09 -19.96 -3.89
N HIS A 448 -6.35 -19.79 -3.53
CA HIS A 448 -6.80 -19.69 -2.16
C HIS A 448 -8.16 -20.38 -1.92
N SER A 449 -8.40 -20.79 -0.69
CA SER A 449 -9.60 -21.50 -0.24
C SER A 449 -10.93 -20.80 -0.50
N TYR A 450 -10.92 -19.51 -0.77
CA TYR A 450 -12.12 -18.74 -1.16
C TYR A 450 -12.62 -19.03 -2.59
N ASN A 451 -12.16 -20.13 -3.20
CA ASN A 451 -12.41 -20.47 -4.59
C ASN A 451 -11.94 -19.37 -5.55
N VAL A 452 -10.70 -18.92 -5.36
CA VAL A 452 -10.10 -17.84 -6.16
C VAL A 452 -8.70 -18.19 -6.62
N PHE A 453 -8.31 -17.55 -7.72
CA PHE A 453 -6.95 -17.38 -8.21
C PHE A 453 -6.54 -15.92 -8.08
N PHE A 454 -5.29 -15.62 -8.39
CA PHE A 454 -4.75 -14.26 -8.31
C PHE A 454 -4.21 -13.78 -9.64
N PRO A 455 -4.30 -12.46 -9.90
CA PRO A 455 -3.76 -11.87 -11.12
C PRO A 455 -2.23 -11.68 -11.02
N ASN A 456 -1.51 -11.80 -12.14
CA ASN A 456 -0.19 -11.20 -12.27
C ASN A 456 -0.32 -9.68 -12.41
N LEU A 457 0.80 -8.95 -12.51
CA LEU A 457 0.77 -7.48 -12.54
C LEU A 457 -0.01 -6.91 -13.73
N ASP A 458 0.07 -7.52 -14.92
CA ASP A 458 -0.63 -7.06 -16.11
C ASP A 458 -2.15 -7.23 -15.99
N MET A 459 -2.59 -8.39 -15.48
CA MET A 459 -4.01 -8.65 -15.22
C MET A 459 -4.52 -7.75 -14.09
N GLN A 460 -3.72 -7.51 -13.06
CA GLN A 460 -4.05 -6.61 -11.96
C GLN A 460 -4.44 -5.21 -12.47
N ARG A 461 -3.71 -4.67 -13.44
CA ARG A 461 -4.02 -3.37 -14.07
C ARG A 461 -5.32 -3.40 -14.86
N GLU A 462 -5.63 -4.52 -15.50
CA GLU A 462 -6.91 -4.72 -16.18
C GLU A 462 -8.07 -4.84 -15.19
N VAL A 463 -7.86 -5.52 -14.06
CA VAL A 463 -8.84 -5.61 -12.96
C VAL A 463 -9.14 -4.22 -12.39
N ALA A 464 -8.12 -3.39 -12.17
CA ALA A 464 -8.32 -1.98 -11.77
C ALA A 464 -9.18 -1.21 -12.80
N LYS A 465 -8.95 -1.43 -14.09
CA LYS A 465 -9.75 -0.83 -15.17
C LYS A 465 -11.20 -1.34 -15.17
N ASN A 466 -11.43 -2.61 -14.87
CA ASN A 466 -12.77 -3.19 -14.83
C ASN A 466 -13.62 -2.56 -13.71
N ILE A 467 -13.06 -2.44 -12.50
CA ILE A 467 -13.77 -1.84 -11.36
C ILE A 467 -14.01 -0.34 -11.58
N THR A 468 -13.01 0.40 -12.07
CA THR A 468 -13.14 1.84 -12.33
C THR A 468 -14.08 2.15 -13.48
N LYS A 469 -14.14 1.26 -14.49
CA LYS A 469 -15.16 1.34 -15.54
C LYS A 469 -16.57 1.19 -14.98
N LEU A 470 -16.79 0.21 -14.08
CA LEU A 470 -18.07 0.05 -13.41
C LEU A 470 -18.43 1.32 -12.62
N MET A 471 -17.51 1.84 -11.80
CA MET A 471 -17.73 3.06 -11.03
C MET A 471 -18.10 4.25 -11.92
N ASN A 472 -17.33 4.49 -12.99
CA ASN A 472 -17.56 5.59 -13.91
C ASN A 472 -18.89 5.48 -14.69
N GLU A 473 -19.34 4.25 -15.01
CA GLU A 473 -20.59 4.02 -15.73
C GLU A 473 -21.82 4.14 -14.82
N THR A 474 -21.69 3.78 -13.55
CA THR A 474 -22.80 3.74 -12.60
C THR A 474 -22.83 4.92 -11.63
N GLY A 475 -21.71 5.62 -11.47
CA GLY A 475 -21.57 6.71 -10.51
C GLY A 475 -21.32 6.25 -9.06
N VAL A 476 -21.02 4.96 -8.83
CA VAL A 476 -20.62 4.47 -7.50
C VAL A 476 -19.41 5.26 -7.01
N ASP A 477 -19.51 5.84 -5.81
CA ASP A 477 -18.58 6.82 -5.28
C ASP A 477 -18.06 6.51 -3.86
N HIS A 478 -18.20 5.24 -3.44
CA HIS A 478 -17.59 4.73 -2.23
C HIS A 478 -17.10 3.29 -2.46
N LEU A 479 -15.80 3.05 -2.36
CA LEU A 479 -15.17 1.77 -2.66
C LEU A 479 -14.19 1.39 -1.55
N ASP A 480 -14.29 0.18 -1.01
CA ASP A 480 -13.24 -0.39 -0.16
C ASP A 480 -12.32 -1.30 -1.00
N LEU A 481 -11.03 -1.05 -0.92
CA LEU A 481 -10.01 -1.93 -1.49
C LEU A 481 -9.69 -3.07 -0.51
N ASP A 482 -10.68 -3.93 -0.25
CA ASP A 482 -10.45 -5.19 0.42
C ASP A 482 -9.95 -6.26 -0.57
N GLY A 483 -9.32 -7.34 -0.07
CA GLY A 483 -8.62 -8.29 -0.92
C GLY A 483 -7.42 -7.68 -1.67
N HIS A 484 -6.98 -6.49 -1.24
CA HIS A 484 -5.87 -5.76 -1.82
C HIS A 484 -4.56 -6.54 -1.73
N GLU A 485 -4.40 -7.35 -0.68
CA GLU A 485 -3.27 -8.27 -0.49
C GLU A 485 -3.11 -9.28 -1.64
N GLY A 486 -4.17 -9.57 -2.39
CA GLY A 486 -4.08 -10.41 -3.59
C GLY A 486 -3.07 -9.91 -4.63
N ALA A 487 -2.76 -8.62 -4.63
CA ALA A 487 -1.72 -8.04 -5.48
C ALA A 487 -0.32 -8.61 -5.19
N LEU A 488 -0.07 -9.10 -3.98
CA LEU A 488 1.20 -9.71 -3.56
C LEU A 488 1.51 -11.00 -4.33
N ALA A 489 0.49 -11.68 -4.87
CA ALA A 489 0.66 -12.87 -5.70
C ALA A 489 1.37 -12.58 -7.03
N SER A 490 1.49 -11.33 -7.44
CA SER A 490 2.32 -10.92 -8.58
C SER A 490 3.82 -11.04 -8.32
N GLY A 491 4.26 -11.22 -7.07
CA GLY A 491 5.65 -11.20 -6.65
C GLY A 491 6.32 -9.82 -6.69
N GLN A 492 5.56 -8.75 -6.88
CA GLN A 492 6.09 -7.39 -6.93
C GLN A 492 5.97 -6.64 -5.59
N GLY A 493 5.47 -7.32 -4.53
CA GLY A 493 5.42 -6.79 -3.17
C GLY A 493 4.61 -5.50 -3.06
N ASP A 494 5.05 -4.58 -2.21
CA ASP A 494 4.37 -3.30 -1.97
C ASP A 494 4.21 -2.44 -3.23
N TYR A 495 5.10 -2.59 -4.22
CA TYR A 495 4.95 -1.92 -5.52
C TYR A 495 3.64 -2.28 -6.22
N ALA A 496 3.25 -3.55 -6.19
CA ALA A 496 1.99 -3.99 -6.80
C ALA A 496 0.76 -3.44 -6.06
N LEU A 497 0.84 -3.39 -4.72
CA LEU A 497 -0.22 -2.79 -3.88
C LEU A 497 -0.43 -1.31 -4.21
N GLU A 498 0.64 -0.54 -4.19
CA GLU A 498 0.58 0.91 -4.45
C GLU A 498 0.20 1.23 -5.91
N LEU A 499 0.67 0.42 -6.87
CA LEU A 499 0.30 0.54 -8.28
C LEU A 499 -1.20 0.34 -8.50
N PHE A 500 -1.80 -0.70 -7.87
CA PHE A 500 -3.23 -0.95 -8.00
C PHE A 500 -4.07 0.20 -7.45
N ALA A 501 -3.74 0.67 -6.24
CA ALA A 501 -4.43 1.80 -5.64
C ALA A 501 -4.32 3.06 -6.51
N LYS A 502 -3.13 3.31 -7.07
CA LYS A 502 -2.90 4.43 -7.99
C LYS A 502 -3.67 4.28 -9.29
N ASP A 503 -3.68 3.07 -9.89
CA ASP A 503 -4.45 2.83 -11.11
C ASP A 503 -5.96 3.04 -10.89
N VAL A 504 -6.50 2.68 -9.72
CA VAL A 504 -7.90 2.98 -9.35
C VAL A 504 -8.10 4.51 -9.22
N TYR A 505 -7.25 5.18 -8.44
CA TYR A 505 -7.34 6.63 -8.22
C TYR A 505 -7.29 7.42 -9.53
N ASP A 506 -6.33 7.11 -10.42
CA ASP A 506 -6.12 7.83 -11.67
C ASP A 506 -7.26 7.64 -12.69
N GLN A 507 -8.03 6.55 -12.60
CA GLN A 507 -9.04 6.18 -13.59
C GLN A 507 -10.47 6.55 -13.19
N VAL A 508 -10.76 6.76 -11.91
CA VAL A 508 -12.08 7.26 -11.47
C VAL A 508 -12.21 8.74 -11.85
N LYS A 509 -13.37 9.11 -12.40
CA LYS A 509 -13.59 10.43 -13.04
C LYS A 509 -14.47 11.38 -12.21
N HIS A 510 -14.81 11.01 -11.00
CA HIS A 510 -15.62 11.79 -10.08
C HIS A 510 -15.03 11.71 -8.67
N ASP A 511 -15.46 12.59 -7.78
CA ASP A 511 -15.09 12.52 -6.38
C ASP A 511 -15.58 11.17 -5.80
N PHE A 512 -14.75 10.54 -4.97
CA PHE A 512 -15.11 9.26 -4.35
C PHE A 512 -14.39 9.03 -3.02
N ILE A 513 -15.03 8.23 -2.17
CA ILE A 513 -14.48 7.75 -0.91
C ILE A 513 -13.78 6.43 -1.17
N ILE A 514 -12.55 6.29 -0.70
CA ILE A 514 -11.78 5.06 -0.85
C ILE A 514 -11.30 4.56 0.51
N GLY A 515 -11.92 3.48 0.98
CA GLY A 515 -11.49 2.74 2.16
C GLY A 515 -10.45 1.70 1.83
N THR A 516 -9.75 1.21 2.85
CA THR A 516 -8.74 0.15 2.68
C THR A 516 -8.60 -0.70 3.94
N SER A 517 -8.25 -1.97 3.74
CA SER A 517 -7.81 -2.89 4.80
C SER A 517 -6.29 -2.81 5.05
N LEU A 518 -5.52 -2.27 4.10
CA LEU A 518 -4.08 -2.11 4.18
C LEU A 518 -3.69 -0.66 3.87
N SER A 519 -2.62 -0.15 4.49
CA SER A 519 -2.08 1.15 4.13
C SER A 519 -0.56 1.08 3.99
N LYS A 520 -0.05 1.72 2.94
CA LYS A 520 1.37 1.89 2.63
C LYS A 520 1.68 3.38 2.48
N THR A 521 2.95 3.74 2.41
CA THR A 521 3.38 5.15 2.46
C THR A 521 2.81 5.97 1.31
N PHE A 522 2.87 5.49 0.06
CA PHE A 522 2.27 6.20 -1.06
C PHE A 522 0.73 6.07 -1.05
N TYR A 523 0.21 4.91 -0.65
CA TYR A 523 -1.22 4.68 -0.59
C TYR A 523 -1.92 5.58 0.43
N TRP A 524 -1.22 6.05 1.48
CA TRP A 524 -1.75 7.01 2.43
C TRP A 524 -2.31 8.26 1.76
N HIS A 525 -1.68 8.73 0.66
CA HIS A 525 -2.15 9.88 -0.11
C HIS A 525 -3.49 9.62 -0.81
N ILE A 526 -3.78 8.36 -1.18
CA ILE A 526 -5.00 7.96 -1.86
C ILE A 526 -6.14 7.69 -0.87
N GLY A 527 -5.85 6.97 0.23
CA GLY A 527 -6.84 6.46 1.16
C GLY A 527 -7.61 7.56 1.92
N SER A 528 -8.92 7.40 1.97
CA SER A 528 -9.82 8.27 2.74
C SER A 528 -9.89 7.85 4.21
N TYR A 529 -9.94 6.53 4.46
CA TYR A 529 -9.94 5.95 5.79
C TYR A 529 -9.38 4.53 5.76
N TYR A 530 -9.11 4.01 6.95
CA TYR A 530 -8.66 2.65 7.19
C TYR A 530 -9.67 1.98 8.13
N ASN A 531 -10.54 1.13 7.59
CA ASN A 531 -11.64 0.55 8.35
C ASN A 531 -11.94 -0.88 7.90
N TRP A 532 -11.69 -1.84 8.79
CA TRP A 532 -12.00 -3.24 8.54
C TRP A 532 -12.32 -3.97 9.85
N GLY A 533 -12.79 -5.18 9.74
CA GLY A 533 -13.09 -6.06 10.86
C GLY A 533 -14.43 -6.74 10.63
N GLU A 534 -14.39 -8.05 10.58
CA GLU A 534 -15.59 -8.86 10.39
C GLU A 534 -16.49 -8.74 11.61
N PRO A 535 -17.80 -8.56 11.39
CA PRO A 535 -18.78 -8.42 12.47
C PRO A 535 -19.40 -9.76 12.91
N TRP A 536 -18.74 -10.87 12.61
CA TRP A 536 -19.30 -12.21 12.76
C TRP A 536 -19.08 -12.85 14.13
N TYR A 537 -18.54 -12.15 15.09
CA TYR A 537 -18.10 -12.71 16.37
C TYR A 537 -19.15 -12.64 17.49
N GLY A 538 -20.43 -12.60 17.16
CA GLY A 538 -21.51 -12.46 18.13
C GLY A 538 -22.00 -11.02 18.26
N GLY A 539 -22.25 -10.54 19.49
CA GLY A 539 -22.70 -9.18 19.74
C GLY A 539 -21.62 -8.12 19.62
N PHE A 540 -21.98 -6.86 19.85
CA PHE A 540 -21.04 -5.73 19.74
C PHE A 540 -19.87 -5.83 20.72
N LYS A 541 -20.08 -6.38 21.92
CA LYS A 541 -19.03 -6.56 22.93
C LYS A 541 -17.99 -7.58 22.49
N GLU A 542 -18.43 -8.70 21.96
CA GLU A 542 -17.60 -9.78 21.46
C GLU A 542 -16.82 -9.36 20.21
N SER A 543 -17.40 -8.47 19.40
CA SER A 543 -16.75 -7.88 18.22
C SER A 543 -15.71 -6.82 18.57
N MET A 544 -15.70 -6.27 19.81
CA MET A 544 -14.73 -5.27 20.25
C MET A 544 -13.40 -5.92 20.61
N GLN A 545 -12.65 -6.38 19.62
CA GLN A 545 -11.36 -7.03 19.78
C GLN A 545 -10.22 -6.02 19.98
N GLN A 546 -9.14 -6.46 20.61
CA GLN A 546 -8.01 -5.61 20.98
C GLN A 546 -7.42 -4.83 19.81
N TYR A 547 -7.34 -5.42 18.60
CA TYR A 547 -6.80 -4.74 17.43
C TYR A 547 -7.56 -3.46 17.06
N ARG A 548 -8.89 -3.40 17.32
CA ARG A 548 -9.70 -2.19 17.08
C ARG A 548 -9.27 -1.03 17.97
N ILE A 549 -8.87 -1.33 19.19
CA ILE A 549 -8.35 -0.38 20.17
C ILE A 549 -6.94 0.06 19.78
N ASP A 550 -6.07 -0.91 19.47
CA ASP A 550 -4.67 -0.66 19.09
C ASP A 550 -4.55 0.19 17.83
N ASN A 551 -5.48 0.01 16.88
CA ASN A 551 -5.53 0.81 15.66
C ASN A 551 -5.81 2.30 15.93
N GLN A 552 -6.48 2.69 17.01
CA GLN A 552 -6.72 4.11 17.30
C GLN A 552 -5.39 4.86 17.47
N GLY A 553 -4.44 4.30 18.22
CA GLY A 553 -3.10 4.87 18.34
C GLY A 553 -2.31 4.89 17.03
N LEU A 554 -2.51 3.90 16.15
CA LEU A 554 -1.95 3.90 14.80
C LEU A 554 -2.52 5.07 13.97
N PHE A 555 -3.82 5.29 14.02
CA PHE A 555 -4.48 6.36 13.28
C PHE A 555 -3.98 7.73 13.71
N ASP A 556 -3.88 7.99 15.02
CA ASP A 556 -3.30 9.24 15.56
C ASP A 556 -1.89 9.52 15.05
N ARG A 557 -1.03 8.50 15.12
CA ARG A 557 0.36 8.67 14.70
C ARG A 557 0.51 8.96 13.21
N ASN A 558 -0.44 8.48 12.40
CA ASN A 558 -0.36 8.54 10.94
C ASN A 558 -1.35 9.52 10.30
N TYR A 559 -1.98 10.41 11.08
CA TYR A 559 -2.99 11.33 10.56
C TYR A 559 -4.08 10.63 9.73
N MET A 560 -4.63 9.55 10.28
CA MET A 560 -5.77 8.81 9.75
C MET A 560 -7.00 9.07 10.62
N PRO A 561 -8.22 9.05 10.05
CA PRO A 561 -9.42 9.17 10.86
C PRO A 561 -9.58 7.93 11.74
N HIS A 562 -10.05 8.12 12.96
CA HIS A 562 -10.38 7.02 13.84
C HIS A 562 -11.56 6.23 13.29
N MET A 563 -11.44 4.91 13.22
CA MET A 563 -12.49 3.99 12.79
C MET A 563 -12.47 2.74 13.69
N LEU A 564 -13.65 2.29 14.11
CA LEU A 564 -13.80 1.12 14.97
C LEU A 564 -14.06 -0.19 14.22
N GLY A 565 -14.16 -0.15 12.88
CA GLY A 565 -14.47 -1.32 12.07
C GLY A 565 -15.97 -1.55 11.90
N TRP A 566 -16.36 -2.80 11.58
CA TRP A 566 -17.71 -3.18 11.23
C TRP A 566 -18.43 -3.82 12.41
N TYR A 567 -19.72 -3.49 12.59
CA TYR A 567 -20.59 -4.06 13.62
C TYR A 567 -21.92 -4.50 13.00
N LEU A 568 -22.42 -5.67 13.42
CA LEU A 568 -23.66 -6.25 12.89
C LEU A 568 -24.86 -5.89 13.73
N LEU A 569 -25.80 -5.11 13.16
CA LEU A 569 -27.14 -4.93 13.69
C LEU A 569 -27.98 -6.15 13.29
N ALA A 570 -28.30 -7.01 14.25
CA ALA A 570 -29.08 -8.21 14.07
C ALA A 570 -30.55 -7.98 14.41
N GLU A 571 -31.39 -8.97 14.11
CA GLU A 571 -32.84 -8.92 14.39
C GLU A 571 -33.19 -8.82 15.89
N ASN A 572 -32.25 -9.17 16.77
CA ASN A 572 -32.39 -9.14 18.22
C ASN A 572 -31.50 -8.09 18.92
N THR A 573 -30.81 -7.25 18.18
CA THR A 573 -30.00 -6.16 18.76
C THR A 573 -30.89 -5.21 19.55
N THR A 574 -30.47 -4.87 20.76
CA THR A 574 -31.21 -4.01 21.70
C THR A 574 -30.61 -2.62 21.82
N LEU A 575 -31.37 -1.65 22.32
CA LEU A 575 -30.89 -0.29 22.55
C LEU A 575 -29.68 -0.23 23.50
N PRO A 576 -29.64 -0.94 24.65
CA PRO A 576 -28.45 -0.91 25.52
C PRO A 576 -27.16 -1.44 24.85
N GLU A 577 -27.29 -2.45 23.96
CA GLU A 577 -26.14 -2.94 23.18
C GLU A 577 -25.65 -1.88 22.17
N MET A 578 -26.60 -1.24 21.48
CA MET A 578 -26.31 -0.16 20.53
C MET A 578 -25.62 1.00 21.23
N GLU A 579 -26.18 1.50 22.32
CA GLU A 579 -25.57 2.60 23.09
C GLU A 579 -24.21 2.24 23.66
N TRP A 580 -23.99 0.98 24.04
CA TRP A 580 -22.68 0.52 24.48
C TRP A 580 -21.63 0.69 23.38
N MET A 581 -21.94 0.34 22.13
CA MET A 581 -21.06 0.49 20.99
C MET A 581 -20.86 1.98 20.63
N LEU A 582 -21.94 2.75 20.59
CA LEU A 582 -21.90 4.19 20.28
C LEU A 582 -21.08 4.99 21.31
N ALA A 583 -21.15 4.60 22.59
CA ALA A 583 -20.29 5.19 23.62
C ALA A 583 -18.79 4.93 23.37
N ARG A 584 -18.41 3.76 22.81
CA ARG A 584 -17.02 3.51 22.41
C ARG A 584 -16.62 4.37 21.21
N ALA A 585 -17.51 4.48 20.22
CA ALA A 585 -17.28 5.35 19.08
C ALA A 585 -17.04 6.81 19.53
N ALA A 586 -17.88 7.32 20.43
CA ALA A 586 -17.71 8.65 21.01
C ALA A 586 -16.43 8.78 21.85
N GLY A 587 -16.07 7.75 22.65
CA GLY A 587 -14.87 7.75 23.48
C GLY A 587 -13.57 7.76 22.71
N TYR A 588 -13.54 7.17 21.52
CA TYR A 588 -12.39 7.22 20.62
C TYR A 588 -12.49 8.31 19.54
N ASP A 589 -13.57 9.08 19.52
CA ASP A 589 -13.91 9.98 18.40
C ASP A 589 -13.82 9.26 17.04
N ALA A 590 -14.34 8.04 16.99
CA ALA A 590 -14.17 7.12 15.87
C ALA A 590 -15.47 6.91 15.10
N GLY A 591 -15.38 6.90 13.76
CA GLY A 591 -16.43 6.38 12.91
C GLY A 591 -16.50 4.85 12.95
N PHE A 592 -17.54 4.30 12.35
CA PHE A 592 -17.77 2.86 12.25
C PHE A 592 -18.61 2.53 11.00
N ALA A 593 -18.63 1.25 10.62
CA ALA A 593 -19.57 0.74 9.65
C ALA A 593 -20.65 -0.11 10.35
N MET A 594 -21.91 0.26 10.17
CA MET A 594 -23.03 -0.53 10.69
C MET A 594 -23.53 -1.48 9.62
N VAL A 595 -23.26 -2.76 9.76
CA VAL A 595 -23.82 -3.80 8.89
C VAL A 595 -25.28 -4.03 9.31
N ALA A 596 -26.21 -3.67 8.45
CA ALA A 596 -27.64 -3.78 8.71
C ALA A 596 -28.37 -4.25 7.45
N ARG A 597 -28.82 -5.52 7.46
CA ARG A 597 -29.49 -6.13 6.31
C ARG A 597 -30.99 -5.84 6.31
N PRO A 598 -31.65 -5.72 5.14
CA PRO A 598 -33.09 -5.40 5.07
C PRO A 598 -33.94 -6.31 5.94
N ALA A 599 -33.70 -7.63 5.89
CA ALA A 599 -34.46 -8.60 6.67
C ALA A 599 -34.33 -8.42 8.19
N ALA A 600 -33.10 -8.10 8.68
CA ALA A 600 -32.87 -7.86 10.10
C ALA A 600 -33.58 -6.59 10.57
N LEU A 601 -33.49 -5.50 9.78
CA LEU A 601 -34.14 -4.23 10.09
C LEU A 601 -35.67 -4.35 10.12
N ARG A 602 -36.27 -5.12 9.20
CA ARG A 602 -37.72 -5.37 9.18
C ARG A 602 -38.21 -6.19 10.39
N LYS A 603 -37.39 -7.13 10.86
CA LYS A 603 -37.73 -8.01 11.98
C LYS A 603 -37.48 -7.40 13.35
N ASN A 604 -36.48 -6.57 13.50
CA ASN A 604 -36.15 -5.97 14.78
C ASN A 604 -37.18 -4.89 15.14
N SER A 605 -37.97 -5.15 16.18
CA SER A 605 -39.01 -4.22 16.63
C SER A 605 -38.49 -2.87 17.13
N GLN A 606 -37.20 -2.77 17.42
CA GLN A 606 -36.53 -1.54 17.87
C GLN A 606 -35.75 -0.82 16.73
N SER A 607 -35.80 -1.29 15.49
CA SER A 607 -35.00 -0.73 14.39
C SER A 607 -35.03 0.80 14.33
N ASN A 608 -36.19 1.39 14.36
CA ASN A 608 -36.33 2.84 14.33
C ASN A 608 -35.66 3.52 15.52
N LEU A 609 -35.77 2.97 16.71
CA LEU A 609 -35.16 3.48 17.94
C LEU A 609 -33.63 3.36 17.88
N LEU A 610 -33.11 2.24 17.37
CA LEU A 610 -31.68 2.01 17.19
C LEU A 610 -31.06 2.98 16.16
N LEU A 611 -31.75 3.20 15.04
CA LEU A 611 -31.30 4.15 14.00
C LEU A 611 -31.33 5.61 14.50
N ASP A 612 -32.35 5.99 15.27
CA ASP A 612 -32.42 7.29 15.92
C ASP A 612 -31.29 7.46 16.93
N ALA A 613 -30.99 6.44 17.73
CA ALA A 613 -29.84 6.47 18.65
C ALA A 613 -28.52 6.68 17.90
N ILE A 614 -28.28 5.94 16.80
CA ILE A 614 -27.09 6.14 15.95
C ILE A 614 -26.99 7.61 15.51
N ARG A 615 -28.08 8.19 15.01
CA ARG A 615 -28.12 9.58 14.56
C ARG A 615 -27.74 10.56 15.67
N GLU A 616 -28.36 10.45 16.83
CA GLU A 616 -28.13 11.39 17.93
C GLU A 616 -26.68 11.32 18.47
N TRP A 617 -26.14 10.10 18.60
CA TRP A 617 -24.75 9.91 19.01
C TRP A 617 -23.75 10.43 17.97
N GLU A 618 -23.99 10.18 16.67
CA GLU A 618 -23.15 10.69 15.58
C GLU A 618 -23.23 12.23 15.46
N LEU A 619 -24.40 12.83 15.66
CA LEU A 619 -24.53 14.29 15.73
C LEU A 619 -23.72 14.87 16.89
N ALA A 620 -23.80 14.24 18.08
CA ALA A 620 -23.05 14.67 19.25
C ALA A 620 -21.52 14.51 19.03
N ARG A 621 -21.07 13.35 18.53
CA ARG A 621 -19.67 13.09 18.25
C ARG A 621 -19.11 14.09 17.21
N ASN A 622 -19.78 14.21 16.07
CA ASN A 622 -19.36 15.09 14.99
C ASN A 622 -19.48 16.57 15.32
N GLY A 623 -20.34 16.91 16.28
CA GLY A 623 -20.49 18.26 16.84
C GLY A 623 -19.50 18.59 17.96
N ASN A 624 -18.54 17.72 18.26
CA ASN A 624 -17.56 17.86 19.35
C ASN A 624 -18.23 18.09 20.72
N ALA A 625 -19.38 17.42 20.99
CA ALA A 625 -20.10 17.54 22.24
C ALA A 625 -19.37 16.88 23.42
N PHE A 626 -18.44 15.96 23.15
CA PHE A 626 -17.66 15.26 24.17
C PHE A 626 -16.29 15.95 24.37
N SER A 627 -16.02 16.35 25.62
CA SER A 627 -14.70 16.88 25.97
C SER A 627 -13.64 15.77 26.00
N LYS A 628 -12.37 16.14 25.92
CA LYS A 628 -11.24 15.17 26.03
C LYS A 628 -11.26 14.35 27.34
N THR A 629 -11.84 14.91 28.42
CA THR A 629 -11.99 14.19 29.70
C THR A 629 -13.14 13.17 29.66
N GLN A 630 -14.14 13.37 28.81
CA GLN A 630 -15.24 12.45 28.62
C GLN A 630 -14.91 11.35 27.62
N GLN A 631 -14.03 11.62 26.69
CA GLN A 631 -13.42 10.65 25.77
C GLN A 631 -12.37 9.80 26.49
#